data_e8750495f86aa258b9b7d26554174183
#
_entry.id   e8750495f86aa258b9b7d26554174183
#
_cell.length_a   1.000
_cell.length_b   1.000
_cell.length_c   1.000
_cell.angle_alpha   90.00
_cell.angle_beta   90.00
_cell.angle_gamma   90.00
#
_symmetry.space_group_name_H-M   'P 1'
#
loop_
_entity.id
_entity.type
_entity.pdbx_description
1 polymer ?
#
loop_
_entity_poly.entity_id
_entity_poly.type
_entity_poly.pdbx_seq_one_letter_code
_entity_poly.pdbx_strand_id
1 'polypeptide(L)'
;MESPDWQLTDDLTEFLDTAGDFLRSRPALHTVTLTVSEALRTRGPYTHGAEPPRFGVLRDEGGPVRATLLHTPPHPIQLTPLGPEEAAALADRLAEAGHQVPGVWAERETAAAFATAWQQRTGVSVEQSEHQRLYRLAGLTPPDRTPPGRARVADAADRELLARWYVEFAADTGGRIRQDPAQWVDSRLAHGGATLWETPDGTPVSLAGNLPESAGQIRVAPVYTPAALRGRGYAGALTAEVSGRAAATGAEVLLFTDLANPVSNRLYQRLGYRPVADFATWAFAAPAG
;
A
#
# COMPACT_ATOMS: atom_id res chain seq x y z
N MET A 1 -10.05 4.21 -34.24
CA MET A 1 -10.19 4.43 -32.78
C MET A 1 -9.06 5.37 -32.40
N GLU A 2 -9.37 6.53 -31.82
CA GLU A 2 -8.31 7.43 -31.33
C GLU A 2 -7.57 6.76 -30.21
N SER A 3 -6.25 6.97 -30.17
CA SER A 3 -5.41 6.43 -29.11
C SER A 3 -5.81 7.06 -27.77
N PRO A 4 -5.84 6.27 -26.68
CA PRO A 4 -6.13 6.81 -25.34
C PRO A 4 -5.16 7.97 -25.00
N ASP A 5 -5.71 9.16 -24.71
CA ASP A 5 -4.88 10.34 -24.43
C ASP A 5 -4.60 10.47 -22.93
N TRP A 6 -3.35 10.22 -22.56
CA TRP A 6 -2.86 10.40 -21.21
C TRP A 6 -2.31 11.80 -20.99
N GLN A 7 -2.92 12.54 -20.09
CA GLN A 7 -2.46 13.83 -19.62
C GLN A 7 -1.54 13.63 -18.42
N LEU A 8 -0.26 14.04 -18.55
CA LEU A 8 0.74 13.96 -17.48
C LEU A 8 0.94 15.33 -16.84
N THR A 9 1.06 15.36 -15.51
CA THR A 9 1.35 16.56 -14.73
C THR A 9 2.25 16.23 -13.55
N ASP A 10 2.99 17.21 -13.03
CA ASP A 10 3.72 17.17 -11.76
C ASP A 10 3.02 17.99 -10.66
N ASP A 11 1.88 18.60 -10.96
CA ASP A 11 1.05 19.35 -10.02
C ASP A 11 0.03 18.44 -9.34
N LEU A 12 0.24 18.22 -8.03
CA LEU A 12 -0.68 17.44 -7.19
C LEU A 12 -2.07 18.06 -7.10
N THR A 13 -2.17 19.40 -7.09
CA THR A 13 -3.46 20.09 -6.97
C THR A 13 -4.29 19.87 -8.23
N GLU A 14 -3.69 20.09 -9.39
CA GLU A 14 -4.31 19.82 -10.69
C GLU A 14 -4.78 18.35 -10.79
N PHE A 15 -3.92 17.42 -10.37
CA PHE A 15 -4.25 16.00 -10.35
C PHE A 15 -5.46 15.69 -9.45
N LEU A 16 -5.49 16.23 -8.22
CA LEU A 16 -6.58 15.98 -7.28
C LEU A 16 -7.89 16.67 -7.67
N ASP A 17 -7.82 17.87 -8.24
CA ASP A 17 -8.99 18.59 -8.76
C ASP A 17 -9.62 17.81 -9.94
N THR A 18 -8.77 17.17 -10.74
CA THR A 18 -9.20 16.40 -11.90
C THR A 18 -9.68 14.99 -11.54
N ALA A 19 -8.91 14.25 -10.76
CA ALA A 19 -9.11 12.83 -10.52
C ALA A 19 -9.71 12.50 -9.14
N GLY A 20 -9.85 13.47 -8.25
CA GLY A 20 -10.24 13.23 -6.87
C GLY A 20 -11.57 12.52 -6.71
N ASP A 21 -12.60 12.88 -7.49
CA ASP A 21 -13.91 12.23 -7.43
C ASP A 21 -13.86 10.79 -7.97
N PHE A 22 -13.10 10.57 -9.05
CA PHE A 22 -12.83 9.21 -9.55
C PHE A 22 -12.15 8.34 -8.50
N LEU A 23 -11.10 8.86 -7.84
CA LEU A 23 -10.40 8.11 -6.80
C LEU A 23 -11.30 7.81 -5.61
N ARG A 24 -12.13 8.75 -5.18
CA ARG A 24 -13.09 8.56 -4.08
C ARG A 24 -14.29 7.69 -4.45
N SER A 25 -14.57 7.46 -5.73
CA SER A 25 -15.69 6.59 -6.17
C SER A 25 -15.47 5.11 -5.83
N ARG A 26 -14.22 4.67 -5.71
CA ARG A 26 -13.83 3.29 -5.33
C ARG A 26 -12.70 3.33 -4.31
N PRO A 27 -12.95 3.87 -3.12
CA PRO A 27 -11.87 4.21 -2.19
C PRO A 27 -11.02 3.00 -1.78
N ALA A 28 -11.61 1.81 -1.60
CA ALA A 28 -10.85 0.60 -1.27
C ALA A 28 -9.82 0.24 -2.35
N LEU A 29 -10.20 0.24 -3.63
CA LEU A 29 -9.30 -0.08 -4.75
C LEU A 29 -8.21 0.99 -4.92
N HIS A 30 -8.56 2.25 -4.68
CA HIS A 30 -7.67 3.39 -4.84
C HIS A 30 -6.95 3.80 -3.54
N THR A 31 -7.02 2.96 -2.50
CA THR A 31 -6.53 3.28 -1.15
C THR A 31 -5.07 3.74 -1.11
N VAL A 32 -4.21 3.16 -1.95
CA VAL A 32 -2.78 3.53 -1.98
C VAL A 32 -2.61 4.91 -2.61
N THR A 33 -3.23 5.15 -3.76
CA THR A 33 -3.19 6.47 -4.44
C THR A 33 -3.75 7.56 -3.52
N LEU A 34 -4.89 7.34 -2.88
CA LEU A 34 -5.50 8.29 -1.93
C LEU A 34 -4.57 8.57 -0.74
N THR A 35 -4.00 7.53 -0.12
CA THR A 35 -3.12 7.68 1.05
C THR A 35 -1.80 8.38 0.69
N VAL A 36 -1.23 8.04 -0.48
CA VAL A 36 0.02 8.68 -0.95
C VAL A 36 -0.22 10.14 -1.32
N SER A 37 -1.30 10.43 -2.04
CA SER A 37 -1.66 11.81 -2.38
C SER A 37 -1.91 12.67 -1.14
N GLU A 38 -2.58 12.14 -0.11
CA GLU A 38 -2.78 12.84 1.16
C GLU A 38 -1.46 13.07 1.89
N ALA A 39 -0.54 12.11 1.86
CA ALA A 39 0.78 12.27 2.44
C ALA A 39 1.61 13.34 1.71
N LEU A 40 1.55 13.40 0.37
CA LEU A 40 2.18 14.43 -0.43
C LEU A 40 1.59 15.83 -0.13
N ARG A 41 0.26 15.92 0.00
CA ARG A 41 -0.44 17.16 0.31
C ARG A 41 -0.08 17.72 1.67
N THR A 42 0.08 16.86 2.69
CA THR A 42 0.29 17.27 4.09
C THR A 42 1.76 17.41 4.48
N ARG A 43 2.66 16.64 3.86
CA ARG A 43 4.08 16.56 4.22
C ARG A 43 5.03 17.03 3.12
N GLY A 44 4.48 17.36 1.95
CA GLY A 44 5.23 17.88 0.80
C GLY A 44 5.69 16.83 -0.22
N PRO A 45 6.17 17.29 -1.38
CA PRO A 45 6.42 16.43 -2.56
C PRO A 45 7.55 15.42 -2.36
N TYR A 46 8.47 15.66 -1.45
CA TYR A 46 9.63 14.78 -1.20
C TYR A 46 9.39 13.72 -0.11
N THR A 47 8.13 13.49 0.28
CA THR A 47 7.75 12.54 1.35
C THR A 47 8.14 11.10 1.04
N HIS A 48 8.19 10.73 -0.23
CA HIS A 48 8.42 9.34 -0.68
C HIS A 48 9.73 9.13 -1.44
N GLY A 49 10.53 10.18 -1.67
CA GLY A 49 11.80 10.09 -2.39
C GLY A 49 12.45 11.45 -2.61
N ALA A 50 13.63 11.45 -3.20
CA ALA A 50 14.38 12.68 -3.49
C ALA A 50 13.89 13.41 -4.77
N GLU A 51 13.12 12.73 -5.60
CA GLU A 51 12.53 13.30 -6.82
C GLU A 51 11.06 13.67 -6.58
N PRO A 52 10.54 14.72 -7.27
CA PRO A 52 9.14 15.09 -7.17
C PRO A 52 8.23 13.98 -7.75
N PRO A 53 6.99 13.89 -7.24
CA PRO A 53 6.00 12.97 -7.78
C PRO A 53 5.56 13.38 -9.18
N ARG A 54 5.01 12.41 -9.91
CA ARG A 54 4.39 12.61 -11.23
C ARG A 54 3.05 11.94 -11.26
N PHE A 55 2.11 12.54 -11.98
CA PHE A 55 0.75 12.09 -12.07
C PHE A 55 0.32 11.97 -13.52
N GLY A 56 -0.68 11.12 -13.76
CA GLY A 56 -1.31 11.02 -15.06
C GLY A 56 -2.80 10.74 -14.92
N VAL A 57 -3.56 11.27 -15.85
CA VAL A 57 -5.01 11.07 -15.94
C VAL A 57 -5.36 10.64 -17.35
N LEU A 58 -6.14 9.56 -17.46
CA LEU A 58 -6.78 9.15 -18.67
C LEU A 58 -8.25 9.56 -18.62
N ARG A 59 -8.73 10.20 -19.69
CA ARG A 59 -10.13 10.58 -19.85
C ARG A 59 -10.71 10.01 -21.15
N ASP A 60 -12.01 9.80 -21.18
CA ASP A 60 -12.72 9.76 -22.45
C ASP A 60 -12.70 11.18 -23.05
N GLU A 61 -12.77 11.31 -24.36
CA GLU A 61 -12.75 12.61 -25.05
C GLU A 61 -13.87 13.52 -24.48
N GLY A 62 -13.47 14.59 -23.77
CA GLY A 62 -14.40 15.49 -23.07
C GLY A 62 -15.22 14.84 -21.94
N GLY A 63 -14.91 13.60 -21.56
CA GLY A 63 -15.66 12.77 -20.62
C GLY A 63 -15.02 12.65 -19.23
N PRO A 64 -15.53 11.69 -18.44
CA PRO A 64 -15.06 11.44 -17.08
C PRO A 64 -13.65 10.83 -17.08
N VAL A 65 -12.98 10.94 -15.92
CA VAL A 65 -11.73 10.22 -15.67
C VAL A 65 -11.99 8.71 -15.65
N ARG A 66 -11.16 7.96 -16.38
CA ARG A 66 -11.24 6.50 -16.48
C ARG A 66 -10.13 5.81 -15.69
N ALA A 67 -8.94 6.41 -15.67
CA ALA A 67 -7.81 5.84 -14.98
C ALA A 67 -6.81 6.92 -14.52
N THR A 68 -5.95 6.53 -13.58
CA THR A 68 -4.89 7.40 -13.07
C THR A 68 -3.57 6.68 -12.96
N LEU A 69 -2.51 7.47 -13.07
CA LEU A 69 -1.14 7.12 -12.74
C LEU A 69 -0.66 7.99 -11.58
N LEU A 70 0.01 7.40 -10.61
CA LEU A 70 0.80 8.10 -9.59
C LEU A 70 2.20 7.48 -9.55
N HIS A 71 3.22 8.31 -9.62
CA HIS A 71 4.61 7.90 -9.51
C HIS A 71 5.34 8.74 -8.47
N THR A 72 5.91 8.11 -7.48
CA THR A 72 6.81 8.71 -6.48
C THR A 72 8.16 8.00 -6.56
N PRO A 73 9.10 8.49 -7.41
CA PRO A 73 10.40 7.84 -7.53
C PRO A 73 11.13 7.71 -6.18
N PRO A 74 11.86 6.61 -5.93
CA PRO A 74 12.20 5.51 -6.84
C PRO A 74 11.22 4.31 -6.80
N HIS A 75 9.99 4.50 -6.32
CA HIS A 75 9.00 3.42 -6.22
C HIS A 75 8.38 3.08 -7.59
N PRO A 76 7.81 1.87 -7.75
CA PRO A 76 7.01 1.53 -8.93
C PRO A 76 5.87 2.53 -9.15
N ILE A 77 5.52 2.77 -10.41
CA ILE A 77 4.31 3.53 -10.73
C ILE A 77 3.07 2.80 -10.20
N GLN A 78 2.08 3.56 -9.76
CA GLN A 78 0.79 3.06 -9.30
C GLN A 78 -0.24 3.35 -10.36
N LEU A 79 -1.00 2.33 -10.77
CA LEU A 79 -2.06 2.47 -11.77
C LEU A 79 -3.39 2.03 -11.19
N THR A 80 -4.44 2.76 -11.51
CA THR A 80 -5.80 2.26 -11.39
C THR A 80 -6.12 1.32 -12.56
N PRO A 81 -7.22 0.54 -12.54
CA PRO A 81 -7.51 -0.44 -13.58
C PRO A 81 -7.44 0.11 -15.01
N LEU A 82 -6.73 -0.61 -15.87
CA LEU A 82 -6.53 -0.32 -17.29
C LEU A 82 -6.75 -1.57 -18.14
N GLY A 83 -7.27 -1.37 -19.35
CA GLY A 83 -7.20 -2.36 -20.41
C GLY A 83 -5.83 -2.40 -21.11
N PRO A 84 -5.57 -3.43 -21.94
CA PRO A 84 -4.29 -3.57 -22.64
C PRO A 84 -3.96 -2.39 -23.60
N GLU A 85 -4.94 -1.84 -24.28
CA GLU A 85 -4.76 -0.71 -25.21
C GLU A 85 -4.36 0.57 -24.46
N GLU A 86 -5.02 0.83 -23.30
CA GLU A 86 -4.73 1.98 -22.46
C GLU A 86 -3.36 1.86 -21.79
N ALA A 87 -2.97 0.63 -21.41
CA ALA A 87 -1.65 0.33 -20.87
C ALA A 87 -0.55 0.53 -21.91
N ALA A 88 -0.78 0.14 -23.17
CA ALA A 88 0.14 0.36 -24.27
C ALA A 88 0.33 1.85 -24.56
N ALA A 89 -0.76 2.61 -24.66
CA ALA A 89 -0.70 4.06 -24.86
C ALA A 89 0.06 4.77 -23.72
N LEU A 90 -0.14 4.34 -22.47
CA LEU A 90 0.62 4.87 -21.34
C LEU A 90 2.11 4.54 -21.45
N ALA A 91 2.47 3.31 -21.81
CA ALA A 91 3.84 2.89 -21.96
C ALA A 91 4.56 3.72 -23.06
N ASP A 92 3.90 3.94 -24.20
CA ASP A 92 4.41 4.80 -25.28
C ASP A 92 4.62 6.24 -24.78
N ARG A 93 3.62 6.82 -24.12
CA ARG A 93 3.67 8.19 -23.61
C ARG A 93 4.80 8.40 -22.60
N LEU A 94 4.99 7.46 -21.67
CA LEU A 94 6.07 7.52 -20.67
C LEU A 94 7.46 7.34 -21.30
N ALA A 95 7.58 6.42 -22.25
CA ALA A 95 8.84 6.21 -22.97
C ALA A 95 9.24 7.42 -23.82
N GLU A 96 8.30 8.02 -24.56
CA GLU A 96 8.52 9.24 -25.35
C GLU A 96 8.92 10.44 -24.47
N ALA A 97 8.35 10.55 -23.29
CA ALA A 97 8.70 11.57 -22.32
C ALA A 97 10.04 11.28 -21.59
N GLY A 98 10.71 10.16 -21.87
CA GLY A 98 11.97 9.78 -21.23
C GLY A 98 11.83 9.42 -19.75
N HIS A 99 10.62 9.04 -19.30
CA HIS A 99 10.39 8.69 -17.90
C HIS A 99 11.11 7.39 -17.51
N GLN A 100 11.83 7.45 -16.40
CA GLN A 100 12.40 6.26 -15.77
C GLN A 100 11.30 5.57 -14.94
N VAL A 101 10.94 4.33 -15.35
CA VAL A 101 9.91 3.54 -14.69
C VAL A 101 10.56 2.29 -14.09
N PRO A 102 10.76 2.23 -12.76
CA PRO A 102 11.44 1.11 -12.11
C PRO A 102 10.56 -0.14 -11.98
N GLY A 103 9.26 0.01 -12.24
CA GLY A 103 8.28 -1.06 -12.13
C GLY A 103 6.85 -0.52 -12.10
N VAL A 104 5.89 -1.42 -11.98
CA VAL A 104 4.47 -1.10 -11.85
C VAL A 104 3.85 -1.86 -10.68
N TRP A 105 3.00 -1.19 -9.92
CA TRP A 105 2.10 -1.77 -8.92
C TRP A 105 0.66 -1.42 -9.28
N ALA A 106 -0.17 -2.41 -9.47
CA ALA A 106 -1.58 -2.27 -9.84
C ALA A 106 -2.36 -3.54 -9.53
N GLU A 107 -3.69 -3.54 -9.77
CA GLU A 107 -4.44 -4.78 -9.88
C GLU A 107 -3.76 -5.72 -10.90
N ARG A 108 -3.78 -7.02 -10.61
CA ARG A 108 -2.97 -8.05 -11.29
C ARG A 108 -3.00 -7.96 -12.81
N GLU A 109 -4.19 -7.79 -13.39
CA GLU A 109 -4.35 -7.76 -14.85
C GLU A 109 -3.78 -6.46 -15.47
N THR A 110 -4.02 -5.33 -14.82
CA THR A 110 -3.45 -4.03 -15.20
C THR A 110 -1.92 -4.04 -15.10
N ALA A 111 -1.37 -4.58 -14.01
CA ALA A 111 0.08 -4.65 -13.81
C ALA A 111 0.74 -5.52 -14.90
N ALA A 112 0.14 -6.66 -15.24
CA ALA A 112 0.62 -7.54 -16.31
C ALA A 112 0.53 -6.88 -17.70
N ALA A 113 -0.58 -6.21 -17.99
CA ALA A 113 -0.79 -5.51 -19.26
C ALA A 113 0.26 -4.40 -19.44
N PHE A 114 0.47 -3.57 -18.42
CA PHE A 114 1.46 -2.50 -18.48
C PHE A 114 2.91 -3.05 -18.55
N ALA A 115 3.25 -4.07 -17.78
CA ALA A 115 4.58 -4.69 -17.83
C ALA A 115 4.90 -5.25 -19.22
N THR A 116 3.91 -5.90 -19.84
CA THR A 116 4.04 -6.42 -21.21
C THR A 116 4.27 -5.28 -22.22
N ALA A 117 3.44 -4.24 -22.15
CA ALA A 117 3.55 -3.09 -23.03
C ALA A 117 4.89 -2.35 -22.85
N TRP A 118 5.32 -2.15 -21.61
CA TRP A 118 6.59 -1.52 -21.30
C TRP A 118 7.79 -2.31 -21.83
N GLN A 119 7.78 -3.64 -21.65
CA GLN A 119 8.81 -4.52 -22.20
C GLN A 119 8.86 -4.45 -23.74
N GLN A 120 7.72 -4.49 -24.40
CA GLN A 120 7.64 -4.37 -25.86
C GLN A 120 8.18 -3.03 -26.37
N ARG A 121 7.90 -1.95 -25.66
CA ARG A 121 8.28 -0.59 -26.04
C ARG A 121 9.75 -0.29 -25.79
N THR A 122 10.33 -0.80 -24.69
CA THR A 122 11.66 -0.42 -24.22
C THR A 122 12.72 -1.53 -24.33
N GLY A 123 12.30 -2.78 -24.49
CA GLY A 123 13.19 -3.94 -24.51
C GLY A 123 13.74 -4.37 -23.15
N VAL A 124 13.36 -3.69 -22.04
CA VAL A 124 13.84 -4.05 -20.70
C VAL A 124 13.21 -5.37 -20.23
N SER A 125 13.93 -6.13 -19.40
CA SER A 125 13.37 -7.31 -18.78
C SER A 125 12.42 -6.92 -17.64
N VAL A 126 11.34 -7.66 -17.50
CA VAL A 126 10.31 -7.46 -16.47
C VAL A 126 10.15 -8.73 -15.66
N GLU A 127 10.02 -8.59 -14.34
CA GLU A 127 9.85 -9.71 -13.42
C GLU A 127 8.76 -9.40 -12.39
N GLN A 128 7.86 -10.34 -12.16
CA GLN A 128 6.88 -10.19 -11.09
C GLN A 128 7.55 -10.43 -9.74
N SER A 129 7.55 -9.42 -8.87
CA SER A 129 8.26 -9.43 -7.59
C SER A 129 7.35 -9.62 -6.37
N GLU A 130 6.09 -9.18 -6.44
CA GLU A 130 5.14 -9.30 -5.33
C GLU A 130 3.74 -9.63 -5.86
N HIS A 131 2.99 -10.39 -5.06
CA HIS A 131 1.60 -10.73 -5.36
C HIS A 131 0.78 -10.61 -4.08
N GLN A 132 -0.05 -9.56 -3.98
CA GLN A 132 -0.74 -9.17 -2.76
C GLN A 132 -2.24 -9.22 -2.95
N ARG A 133 -2.98 -9.53 -1.87
CA ARG A 133 -4.44 -9.42 -1.82
C ARG A 133 -4.86 -8.28 -0.90
N LEU A 134 -5.70 -7.42 -1.44
CA LEU A 134 -6.41 -6.41 -0.65
C LEU A 134 -7.61 -7.07 0.01
N TYR A 135 -7.72 -6.84 1.31
CA TYR A 135 -8.84 -7.26 2.13
C TYR A 135 -9.55 -6.05 2.74
N ARG A 136 -10.86 -6.19 2.94
CA ARG A 136 -11.73 -5.26 3.65
C ARG A 136 -12.39 -5.98 4.81
N LEU A 137 -12.46 -5.35 5.97
CA LEU A 137 -13.20 -5.85 7.12
C LEU A 137 -14.70 -5.73 6.84
N ALA A 138 -15.40 -6.86 6.74
CA ALA A 138 -16.85 -6.89 6.55
C ALA A 138 -17.61 -6.88 7.90
N GLY A 139 -16.99 -7.49 8.91
CA GLY A 139 -17.51 -7.51 10.27
C GLY A 139 -16.50 -8.22 11.15
N LEU A 140 -16.10 -7.58 12.25
CA LEU A 140 -15.05 -8.11 13.11
C LEU A 140 -15.53 -9.37 13.85
N THR A 141 -14.78 -10.45 13.70
CA THR A 141 -14.92 -11.69 14.46
C THR A 141 -13.70 -11.82 15.37
N PRO A 142 -13.79 -11.54 16.66
CA PRO A 142 -12.69 -11.72 17.59
C PRO A 142 -12.18 -13.16 17.61
N PRO A 143 -10.89 -13.41 17.91
CA PRO A 143 -10.37 -14.76 18.07
C PRO A 143 -11.08 -15.50 19.21
N ASP A 144 -11.36 -16.82 19.05
CA ASP A 144 -11.98 -17.66 20.07
C ASP A 144 -11.18 -17.69 21.39
N ARG A 145 -9.86 -17.53 21.28
CA ARG A 145 -8.94 -17.46 22.43
C ARG A 145 -8.02 -16.25 22.29
N THR A 146 -8.06 -15.39 23.27
CA THR A 146 -7.12 -14.27 23.40
C THR A 146 -5.93 -14.70 24.26
N PRO A 147 -4.68 -14.56 23.76
CA PRO A 147 -3.52 -14.87 24.57
C PRO A 147 -3.43 -13.94 25.79
N PRO A 148 -2.78 -14.38 26.90
CA PRO A 148 -2.56 -13.51 28.05
C PRO A 148 -1.83 -12.22 27.66
N GLY A 149 -2.27 -11.09 28.21
CA GLY A 149 -1.71 -9.78 27.92
C GLY A 149 -2.75 -8.77 27.48
N ARG A 150 -2.30 -7.69 26.90
CA ARG A 150 -3.15 -6.57 26.44
C ARG A 150 -2.54 -5.83 25.25
N ALA A 151 -3.39 -5.14 24.49
CA ALA A 151 -2.95 -4.18 23.51
C ALA A 151 -2.65 -2.82 24.16
N ARG A 152 -1.51 -2.21 23.82
CA ARG A 152 -1.10 -0.88 24.24
C ARG A 152 -0.66 -0.06 23.03
N VAL A 153 -1.10 1.19 22.93
CA VAL A 153 -0.55 2.13 21.95
C VAL A 153 0.90 2.41 22.33
N ALA A 154 1.78 2.34 21.35
CA ALA A 154 3.21 2.59 21.54
C ALA A 154 3.48 4.08 21.81
N ASP A 155 4.52 4.35 22.57
CA ASP A 155 4.98 5.69 22.90
C ASP A 155 6.47 5.90 22.57
N ALA A 156 7.03 7.03 23.00
CA ALA A 156 8.39 7.39 22.71
C ALA A 156 9.45 6.41 23.27
N ALA A 157 9.12 5.66 24.35
CA ALA A 157 10.03 4.67 24.91
C ALA A 157 10.17 3.43 24.01
N ASP A 158 9.22 3.20 23.12
CA ASP A 158 9.21 2.05 22.20
C ASP A 158 10.00 2.30 20.89
N ARG A 159 10.58 3.49 20.69
CA ARG A 159 11.19 3.90 19.41
C ARG A 159 12.19 2.89 18.86
N GLU A 160 13.12 2.44 19.68
CA GLU A 160 14.16 1.48 19.26
C GLU A 160 13.56 0.11 18.91
N LEU A 161 12.56 -0.34 19.68
CA LEU A 161 11.83 -1.58 19.42
C LEU A 161 11.09 -1.51 18.09
N LEU A 162 10.36 -0.44 17.86
CA LEU A 162 9.57 -0.22 16.64
C LEU A 162 10.47 -0.16 15.40
N ALA A 163 11.58 0.57 15.46
CA ALA A 163 12.53 0.67 14.36
C ALA A 163 13.14 -0.69 14.03
N ARG A 164 13.58 -1.44 15.05
CA ARG A 164 14.08 -2.80 14.88
C ARG A 164 13.06 -3.73 14.26
N TRP A 165 11.82 -3.75 14.77
CA TRP A 165 10.76 -4.62 14.25
C TRP A 165 10.28 -4.24 12.86
N TYR A 166 10.39 -2.97 12.47
CA TYR A 166 10.13 -2.55 11.10
C TYR A 166 11.16 -3.14 10.13
N VAL A 167 12.45 -3.14 10.51
CA VAL A 167 13.53 -3.76 9.72
C VAL A 167 13.38 -5.27 9.66
N GLU A 168 13.10 -5.92 10.79
CA GLU A 168 12.88 -7.37 10.87
C GLU A 168 11.66 -7.80 10.04
N PHE A 169 10.57 -7.02 10.08
CA PHE A 169 9.39 -7.26 9.24
C PHE A 169 9.74 -7.22 7.75
N ALA A 170 10.49 -6.23 7.31
CA ALA A 170 10.91 -6.13 5.91
C ALA A 170 11.78 -7.34 5.50
N ALA A 171 12.73 -7.75 6.34
CA ALA A 171 13.56 -8.92 6.08
C ALA A 171 12.75 -10.22 6.01
N ASP A 172 11.81 -10.43 6.94
CA ASP A 172 10.98 -11.63 7.03
C ASP A 172 9.96 -11.76 5.89
N THR A 173 9.57 -10.65 5.29
CA THR A 173 8.62 -10.62 4.15
C THR A 173 9.29 -10.56 2.79
N GLY A 174 10.64 -10.58 2.74
CA GLY A 174 11.40 -10.40 1.50
C GLY A 174 11.24 -9.02 0.88
N GLY A 175 10.64 -8.09 1.63
CA GLY A 175 10.38 -6.73 1.18
C GLY A 175 11.60 -5.82 1.34
N ARG A 176 11.56 -4.68 0.63
CA ARG A 176 12.56 -3.61 0.81
C ARG A 176 12.09 -2.65 1.90
N ILE A 177 13.04 -2.11 2.67
CA ILE A 177 12.78 -0.96 3.54
C ILE A 177 12.44 0.23 2.63
N ARG A 178 11.20 0.68 2.70
CA ARG A 178 10.68 1.73 1.80
C ARG A 178 10.84 3.14 2.37
N GLN A 179 11.16 3.25 3.65
CA GLN A 179 11.33 4.51 4.38
C GLN A 179 12.39 4.32 5.45
N ASP A 180 13.11 5.37 5.79
CA ASP A 180 14.03 5.35 6.93
C ASP A 180 13.30 4.89 8.21
N PRO A 181 13.85 3.91 8.97
CA PRO A 181 13.17 3.36 10.13
C PRO A 181 12.81 4.39 11.19
N ALA A 182 13.65 5.40 11.43
CA ALA A 182 13.36 6.45 12.41
C ALA A 182 12.19 7.34 11.94
N GLN A 183 12.18 7.73 10.68
CA GLN A 183 11.08 8.49 10.09
C GLN A 183 9.77 7.68 10.09
N TRP A 184 9.85 6.37 9.83
CA TRP A 184 8.67 5.50 9.93
C TRP A 184 8.10 5.49 11.35
N VAL A 185 8.96 5.33 12.37
CA VAL A 185 8.57 5.36 13.79
C VAL A 185 7.94 6.72 14.13
N ASP A 186 8.59 7.83 13.78
CA ASP A 186 8.07 9.17 14.05
C ASP A 186 6.68 9.37 13.46
N SER A 187 6.49 8.94 12.22
CA SER A 187 5.20 9.04 11.56
C SER A 187 4.11 8.23 12.27
N ARG A 188 4.46 7.06 12.85
CA ARG A 188 3.49 6.20 13.58
C ARG A 188 3.16 6.75 14.96
N LEU A 189 4.16 7.22 15.69
CA LEU A 189 3.96 7.79 17.02
C LEU A 189 3.13 9.09 16.97
N ALA A 190 3.33 9.91 15.93
CA ALA A 190 2.63 11.18 15.77
C ALA A 190 1.09 11.09 15.77
N HIS A 191 0.52 9.94 15.33
CA HIS A 191 -0.93 9.74 15.29
C HIS A 191 -1.40 8.51 16.08
N GLY A 192 -0.55 7.95 16.97
CA GLY A 192 -0.88 6.74 17.73
C GLY A 192 -1.06 5.49 16.84
N GLY A 193 -0.44 5.47 15.67
CA GLY A 193 -0.59 4.46 14.62
C GLY A 193 0.27 3.21 14.80
N ALA A 194 0.85 2.98 15.98
CA ALA A 194 1.53 1.74 16.35
C ALA A 194 0.94 1.20 17.64
N THR A 195 0.57 -0.07 17.66
CA THR A 195 0.02 -0.77 18.84
C THR A 195 0.82 -2.03 19.09
N LEU A 196 1.21 -2.25 20.34
CA LEU A 196 1.94 -3.43 20.79
C LEU A 196 1.02 -4.36 21.58
N TRP A 197 1.23 -5.67 21.45
CA TRP A 197 0.72 -6.63 22.41
C TRP A 197 1.76 -6.87 23.50
N GLU A 198 1.40 -6.63 24.74
CA GLU A 198 2.23 -6.90 25.91
C GLU A 198 1.74 -8.12 26.67
N THR A 199 2.63 -8.99 27.06
CA THR A 199 2.39 -10.07 28.02
C THR A 199 2.10 -9.50 29.42
N PRO A 200 1.58 -10.30 30.38
CA PRO A 200 1.26 -9.79 31.73
C PRO A 200 2.43 -9.19 32.49
N ASP A 201 3.67 -9.58 32.16
CA ASP A 201 4.92 -9.01 32.71
C ASP A 201 5.36 -7.72 32.01
N GLY A 202 4.60 -7.21 31.04
CA GLY A 202 4.89 -5.98 30.30
C GLY A 202 5.82 -6.17 29.11
N THR A 203 6.16 -7.40 28.73
CA THR A 203 7.06 -7.66 27.57
C THR A 203 6.28 -7.49 26.25
N PRO A 204 6.70 -6.60 25.32
CA PRO A 204 6.11 -6.51 23.98
C PRO A 204 6.43 -7.75 23.16
N VAL A 205 5.41 -8.33 22.48
CA VAL A 205 5.54 -9.59 21.74
C VAL A 205 4.98 -9.54 20.32
N SER A 206 4.23 -8.49 19.96
CA SER A 206 3.70 -8.30 18.61
C SER A 206 3.43 -6.83 18.35
N LEU A 207 3.50 -6.41 17.09
CA LEU A 207 3.22 -5.07 16.58
C LEU A 207 2.09 -5.14 15.54
N ALA A 208 1.13 -4.24 15.64
CA ALA A 208 0.22 -3.89 14.54
C ALA A 208 0.21 -2.38 14.36
N GLY A 209 0.42 -1.95 13.13
CA GLY A 209 0.34 -0.55 12.74
C GLY A 209 -0.95 -0.23 12.01
N ASN A 210 -1.28 1.06 11.95
CA ASN A 210 -2.28 1.60 11.04
C ASN A 210 -1.80 2.91 10.45
N LEU A 211 -2.23 3.20 9.23
CA LEU A 211 -2.02 4.50 8.61
C LEU A 211 -3.05 5.50 9.15
N PRO A 212 -2.76 6.81 9.05
CA PRO A 212 -3.78 7.81 9.28
C PRO A 212 -5.01 7.56 8.40
N GLU A 213 -6.18 7.95 8.90
CA GLU A 213 -7.41 7.90 8.10
C GLU A 213 -7.26 8.77 6.85
N SER A 214 -7.66 8.22 5.72
CA SER A 214 -7.69 8.92 4.43
C SER A 214 -8.91 8.49 3.64
N ALA A 215 -9.71 9.44 3.17
CA ALA A 215 -10.93 9.19 2.40
C ALA A 215 -11.89 8.19 3.06
N GLY A 216 -12.07 8.27 4.39
CA GLY A 216 -12.93 7.37 5.16
C GLY A 216 -12.36 5.96 5.36
N GLN A 217 -11.05 5.77 5.19
CA GLN A 217 -10.40 4.47 5.29
C GLN A 217 -9.23 4.48 6.26
N ILE A 218 -9.03 3.38 6.95
CA ILE A 218 -7.84 3.09 7.74
C ILE A 218 -7.23 1.77 7.24
N ARG A 219 -5.94 1.81 6.87
CA ARG A 219 -5.22 0.62 6.44
C ARG A 219 -4.31 0.11 7.55
N VAL A 220 -4.53 -1.16 7.95
CA VAL A 220 -3.71 -1.84 8.95
C VAL A 220 -2.42 -2.35 8.28
N ALA A 221 -1.28 -1.81 8.69
CA ALA A 221 0.06 -2.20 8.25
C ALA A 221 1.15 -1.51 9.09
N PRO A 222 2.26 -2.24 9.42
CA PRO A 222 2.46 -3.68 9.31
C PRO A 222 1.75 -4.45 10.43
N VAL A 223 1.71 -5.79 10.31
CA VAL A 223 1.45 -6.70 11.43
C VAL A 223 2.66 -7.61 11.56
N TYR A 224 3.34 -7.57 12.69
CA TYR A 224 4.57 -8.30 12.92
C TYR A 224 4.61 -9.00 14.26
N THR A 225 5.10 -10.23 14.27
CA THR A 225 5.43 -11.00 15.46
C THR A 225 6.77 -11.66 15.21
N PRO A 226 7.80 -11.42 16.07
CA PRO A 226 9.09 -12.07 15.96
C PRO A 226 8.99 -13.57 15.83
N ALA A 227 9.85 -14.21 15.02
CA ALA A 227 9.76 -15.63 14.67
C ALA A 227 9.61 -16.56 15.89
N ALA A 228 10.41 -16.34 16.94
CA ALA A 228 10.37 -17.12 18.18
C ALA A 228 9.05 -17.00 18.99
N LEU A 229 8.21 -16.01 18.67
CA LEU A 229 6.95 -15.73 19.38
C LEU A 229 5.71 -16.08 18.57
N ARG A 230 5.88 -16.56 17.32
CA ARG A 230 4.77 -16.94 16.41
C ARG A 230 4.01 -18.17 16.93
N GLY A 231 2.81 -18.36 16.40
CA GLY A 231 1.96 -19.51 16.74
C GLY A 231 1.23 -19.39 18.08
N ARG A 232 1.39 -18.28 18.83
CA ARG A 232 0.80 -18.06 20.16
C ARG A 232 -0.45 -17.19 20.17
N GLY A 233 -0.96 -16.78 18.98
CA GLY A 233 -2.19 -16.00 18.84
C GLY A 233 -2.03 -14.47 18.94
N TYR A 234 -0.83 -13.95 19.24
CA TYR A 234 -0.60 -12.52 19.46
C TYR A 234 -1.00 -11.64 18.28
N ALA A 235 -0.56 -11.98 17.05
CA ALA A 235 -0.92 -11.23 15.86
C ALA A 235 -2.44 -11.17 15.64
N GLY A 236 -3.15 -12.27 15.88
CA GLY A 236 -4.61 -12.32 15.75
C GLY A 236 -5.34 -11.43 16.74
N ALA A 237 -4.96 -11.51 18.01
CA ALA A 237 -5.55 -10.69 19.08
C ALA A 237 -5.28 -9.20 18.82
N LEU A 238 -4.04 -8.87 18.47
CA LEU A 238 -3.64 -7.48 18.22
C LEU A 238 -4.30 -6.90 16.96
N THR A 239 -4.39 -7.68 15.88
CA THR A 239 -5.08 -7.25 14.65
C THR A 239 -6.58 -7.03 14.93
N ALA A 240 -7.23 -7.90 15.68
CA ALA A 240 -8.63 -7.72 16.08
C ALA A 240 -8.82 -6.41 16.85
N GLU A 241 -7.95 -6.12 17.81
CA GLU A 241 -8.02 -4.90 18.64
C GLU A 241 -7.83 -3.63 17.79
N VAL A 242 -6.79 -3.58 16.92
CA VAL A 242 -6.53 -2.43 16.05
C VAL A 242 -7.65 -2.25 15.04
N SER A 243 -8.14 -3.34 14.45
CA SER A 243 -9.25 -3.30 13.49
C SER A 243 -10.55 -2.85 14.13
N GLY A 244 -10.83 -3.30 15.37
CA GLY A 244 -12.01 -2.88 16.12
C GLY A 244 -11.99 -1.39 16.44
N ARG A 245 -10.84 -0.86 16.88
CA ARG A 245 -10.66 0.59 17.12
C ARG A 245 -10.84 1.39 15.83
N ALA A 246 -10.24 0.94 14.74
CA ALA A 246 -10.38 1.60 13.44
C ALA A 246 -11.84 1.58 12.95
N ALA A 247 -12.54 0.46 13.04
CA ALA A 247 -13.95 0.35 12.65
C ALA A 247 -14.88 1.20 13.52
N ALA A 248 -14.56 1.39 14.81
CA ALA A 248 -15.33 2.22 15.72
C ALA A 248 -15.32 3.71 15.35
N THR A 249 -14.37 4.19 14.55
CA THR A 249 -14.39 5.55 13.99
C THR A 249 -15.37 5.73 12.85
N GLY A 250 -15.96 4.64 12.32
CA GLY A 250 -16.77 4.63 11.12
C GLY A 250 -15.97 4.43 9.82
N ALA A 251 -14.64 4.33 9.92
CA ALA A 251 -13.78 4.12 8.77
C ALA A 251 -13.88 2.69 8.21
N GLU A 252 -13.74 2.57 6.89
CA GLU A 252 -13.53 1.28 6.23
C GLU A 252 -12.13 0.77 6.54
N VAL A 253 -12.04 -0.45 7.10
CA VAL A 253 -10.75 -1.03 7.53
C VAL A 253 -10.20 -1.97 6.47
N LEU A 254 -9.00 -1.69 6.01
CA LEU A 254 -8.34 -2.41 4.93
C LEU A 254 -6.99 -2.98 5.37
N LEU A 255 -6.52 -4.01 4.67
CA LEU A 255 -5.13 -4.47 4.74
C LEU A 255 -4.72 -5.17 3.45
N PHE A 256 -3.42 -5.19 3.20
CA PHE A 256 -2.81 -6.06 2.18
C PHE A 256 -2.09 -7.22 2.85
N THR A 257 -2.07 -8.35 2.17
CA THR A 257 -1.24 -9.50 2.55
C THR A 257 -0.71 -10.22 1.32
N ASP A 258 0.49 -10.75 1.44
CA ASP A 258 1.08 -11.60 0.40
C ASP A 258 0.23 -12.86 0.19
N LEU A 259 -0.12 -13.15 -1.05
CA LEU A 259 -0.85 -14.37 -1.42
C LEU A 259 -0.04 -15.64 -1.15
N ALA A 260 1.30 -15.55 -1.17
CA ALA A 260 2.17 -16.65 -0.81
C ALA A 260 2.21 -16.94 0.71
N ASN A 261 1.57 -16.10 1.55
CA ASN A 261 1.49 -16.31 3.00
C ASN A 261 0.12 -16.88 3.43
N PRO A 262 -0.08 -18.20 3.41
CA PRO A 262 -1.37 -18.81 3.74
C PRO A 262 -1.77 -18.65 5.21
N VAL A 263 -0.79 -18.40 6.10
CA VAL A 263 -1.06 -18.21 7.54
C VAL A 263 -1.77 -16.88 7.76
N SER A 264 -1.23 -15.80 7.19
CA SER A 264 -1.81 -14.46 7.27
C SER A 264 -3.17 -14.39 6.56
N ASN A 265 -3.28 -14.96 5.36
CA ASN A 265 -4.54 -14.99 4.62
C ASN A 265 -5.66 -15.68 5.44
N ARG A 266 -5.39 -16.86 6.03
CA ARG A 266 -6.37 -17.56 6.89
C ARG A 266 -6.70 -16.78 8.16
N LEU A 267 -5.70 -16.11 8.76
CA LEU A 267 -5.90 -15.29 9.94
C LEU A 267 -6.89 -14.16 9.66
N TYR A 268 -6.65 -13.35 8.63
CA TYR A 268 -7.51 -12.21 8.30
C TYR A 268 -8.93 -12.63 7.92
N GLN A 269 -9.07 -13.73 7.16
CA GLN A 269 -10.40 -14.26 6.83
C GLN A 269 -11.19 -14.69 8.10
N ARG A 270 -10.52 -15.31 9.08
CA ARG A 270 -11.16 -15.66 10.37
C ARG A 270 -11.56 -14.43 11.17
N LEU A 271 -10.77 -13.36 11.11
CA LEU A 271 -11.11 -12.09 11.75
C LEU A 271 -12.27 -11.34 11.06
N GLY A 272 -12.79 -11.86 9.95
CA GLY A 272 -13.93 -11.28 9.23
C GLY A 272 -13.56 -10.42 8.03
N TYR A 273 -12.29 -10.40 7.64
CA TYR A 273 -11.87 -9.74 6.40
C TYR A 273 -12.30 -10.53 5.16
N ARG A 274 -12.71 -9.83 4.12
CA ARG A 274 -13.11 -10.38 2.82
C ARG A 274 -12.22 -9.84 1.72
N PRO A 275 -11.84 -10.66 0.72
CA PRO A 275 -11.02 -10.22 -0.40
C PRO A 275 -11.77 -9.17 -1.23
N VAL A 276 -11.04 -8.17 -1.70
CA VAL A 276 -11.50 -7.10 -2.58
C VAL A 276 -10.91 -7.26 -3.97
N ALA A 277 -9.57 -7.30 -4.08
CA ALA A 277 -8.84 -7.45 -5.35
C ALA A 277 -7.43 -8.01 -5.10
N ASP A 278 -6.85 -8.59 -6.14
CA ASP A 278 -5.45 -9.03 -6.16
C ASP A 278 -4.60 -8.01 -6.90
N PHE A 279 -3.47 -7.64 -6.30
CA PHE A 279 -2.49 -6.70 -6.81
C PHE A 279 -1.17 -7.41 -7.10
N ALA A 280 -0.42 -6.89 -8.07
CA ALA A 280 0.91 -7.38 -8.40
C ALA A 280 1.90 -6.22 -8.53
N THR A 281 3.15 -6.48 -8.15
CA THR A 281 4.29 -5.63 -8.46
C THR A 281 5.14 -6.30 -9.52
N TRP A 282 5.44 -5.58 -10.60
CA TRP A 282 6.44 -5.98 -11.58
C TRP A 282 7.61 -5.02 -11.47
N ALA A 283 8.81 -5.57 -11.30
CA ALA A 283 10.07 -4.84 -11.32
C ALA A 283 10.64 -4.83 -12.73
N PHE A 284 11.23 -3.72 -13.12
CA PHE A 284 11.87 -3.55 -14.42
C PHE A 284 13.37 -3.43 -14.21
N ALA A 285 14.16 -4.19 -14.99
CA ALA A 285 15.61 -4.06 -14.95
C ALA A 285 16.01 -2.68 -15.47
N ALA A 286 17.10 -2.14 -14.91
CA ALA A 286 17.71 -0.98 -15.53
C ALA A 286 18.13 -1.34 -16.97
N PRO A 287 17.99 -0.44 -17.94
CA PRO A 287 18.49 -0.69 -19.30
C PRO A 287 19.97 -1.06 -19.19
N ALA A 288 20.36 -2.15 -19.89
CA ALA A 288 21.76 -2.50 -20.01
C ALA A 288 22.49 -1.31 -20.66
N GLY A 289 23.42 -0.70 -19.92
CA GLY A 289 24.23 0.42 -20.37
C GLY A 289 25.20 0.04 -21.49
#